data_09eb99ffd457ec6ff0f124132fe84d57
#
_entry.id   09eb99ffd457ec6ff0f124132fe84d57
#
_cell.length_a   1.000
_cell.length_b   1.000
_cell.length_c   1.000
_cell.angle_alpha   90.00
_cell.angle_beta   90.00
_cell.angle_gamma   90.00
#
_symmetry.space_group_name_H-M   'P 1'
#
loop_
_entity.id
_entity.type
_entity.pdbx_description
1 polymer ?
#
loop_
_entity_poly.entity_id
_entity_poly.type
_entity_poly.pdbx_seq_one_letter_code
_entity_poly.pdbx_strand_id
1 'polypeptide(L)'
;MMDAHVFDYIKRLTTPSSYPFDVMERQAKEQHVPIMEQDGIAFLKQLIRLHRPTRILEIGAAIGYSALQMASVDVNIRVVTVERDDARFEAAIANVNRYDQHQQVDVLHGDAFDLADELNSKGPFDVVFIDAAKGQYQRFFETFSTNLTSRAMIVTDNVLFKGYVSDASEASKRLAKLSQKIDRYNQWLIELEDFETVIIPVGDGVAITTRQMND
;
A
#
# COMPACT_ATOMS: atom_id res chain seq x y z
N MET A 1 8.60 4.76 23.39
CA MET A 1 7.19 4.66 22.95
C MET A 1 6.72 6.08 22.71
N MET A 2 6.30 6.43 21.48
CA MET A 2 5.69 7.74 21.27
C MET A 2 4.41 7.81 22.10
N ASP A 3 4.24 8.89 22.86
CA ASP A 3 3.08 9.11 23.72
C ASP A 3 1.80 9.23 22.87
N ALA A 4 0.68 8.66 23.32
CA ALA A 4 -0.61 8.77 22.66
C ALA A 4 -0.99 10.24 22.37
N HIS A 5 -0.59 11.17 23.23
CA HIS A 5 -0.76 12.61 23.03
C HIS A 5 -0.04 13.16 21.78
N VAL A 6 1.10 12.59 21.38
CA VAL A 6 1.82 12.98 20.17
C VAL A 6 1.04 12.55 18.93
N PHE A 7 0.50 11.32 18.92
CA PHE A 7 -0.34 10.84 17.81
C PHE A 7 -1.62 11.69 17.69
N ASP A 8 -2.29 11.98 18.79
CA ASP A 8 -3.48 12.82 18.79
C ASP A 8 -3.17 14.25 18.30
N TYR A 9 -2.00 14.78 18.66
CA TYR A 9 -1.55 16.07 18.15
C TYR A 9 -1.35 16.06 16.65
N ILE A 10 -0.62 15.07 16.10
CA ILE A 10 -0.37 14.93 14.67
C ILE A 10 -1.69 14.76 13.92
N LYS A 11 -2.58 13.90 14.42
CA LYS A 11 -3.89 13.66 13.82
C LYS A 11 -4.74 14.92 13.70
N ARG A 12 -4.69 15.81 14.69
CA ARG A 12 -5.38 17.12 14.63
C ARG A 12 -4.77 18.08 13.59
N LEU A 13 -3.50 17.90 13.24
CA LEU A 13 -2.82 18.70 12.22
C LEU A 13 -2.99 18.14 10.81
N THR A 14 -3.41 16.87 10.69
CA THR A 14 -3.66 16.25 9.39
C THR A 14 -4.88 16.90 8.75
N THR A 15 -4.70 17.41 7.53
CA THR A 15 -5.80 18.02 6.78
C THR A 15 -6.81 16.95 6.38
N PRO A 16 -8.11 17.12 6.68
CA PRO A 16 -9.15 16.20 6.24
C PRO A 16 -9.16 16.06 4.72
N SER A 17 -9.52 14.89 4.26
CA SER A 17 -9.67 14.64 2.83
C SER A 17 -10.76 15.52 2.22
N SER A 18 -10.48 16.07 1.03
CA SER A 18 -11.47 16.80 0.23
C SER A 18 -12.14 15.86 -0.76
N TYR A 19 -13.23 16.35 -1.39
CA TYR A 19 -13.88 15.62 -2.49
C TYR A 19 -12.87 15.25 -3.58
N PRO A 20 -12.92 14.04 -4.13
CA PRO A 20 -13.90 12.97 -3.89
C PRO A 20 -13.55 12.02 -2.72
N PHE A 21 -12.39 12.17 -2.12
CA PHE A 21 -11.84 11.19 -1.18
C PHE A 21 -12.62 11.11 0.13
N ASP A 22 -13.14 12.23 0.62
CA ASP A 22 -14.02 12.26 1.79
C ASP A 22 -15.33 11.44 1.58
N VAL A 23 -15.82 11.39 0.34
CA VAL A 23 -17.00 10.57 -0.02
C VAL A 23 -16.62 9.10 0.00
N MET A 24 -15.45 8.74 -0.58
CA MET A 24 -14.97 7.36 -0.62
C MET A 24 -14.69 6.82 0.80
N GLU A 25 -14.13 7.64 1.68
CA GLU A 25 -13.89 7.29 3.09
C GLU A 25 -15.19 7.00 3.84
N ARG A 26 -16.23 7.83 3.64
CA ARG A 26 -17.56 7.58 4.22
C ARG A 26 -18.16 6.28 3.71
N GLN A 27 -18.13 6.04 2.39
CA GLN A 27 -18.63 4.81 1.78
C GLN A 27 -17.87 3.57 2.31
N ALA A 28 -16.54 3.62 2.37
CA ALA A 28 -15.74 2.55 2.93
C ALA A 28 -16.14 2.22 4.38
N LYS A 29 -16.34 3.25 5.20
CA LYS A 29 -16.77 3.07 6.60
C LYS A 29 -18.16 2.46 6.71
N GLU A 30 -19.12 2.93 5.93
CA GLU A 30 -20.50 2.41 5.89
C GLU A 30 -20.57 0.94 5.43
N GLN A 31 -19.73 0.58 4.46
CA GLN A 31 -19.67 -0.76 3.88
C GLN A 31 -18.65 -1.67 4.58
N HIS A 32 -17.99 -1.19 5.65
CA HIS A 32 -16.93 -1.92 6.37
C HIS A 32 -15.78 -2.41 5.45
N VAL A 33 -15.47 -1.66 4.40
CA VAL A 33 -14.33 -1.93 3.55
C VAL A 33 -13.07 -1.34 4.20
N PRO A 34 -12.04 -2.13 4.48
CA PRO A 34 -10.77 -1.60 4.98
C PRO A 34 -10.08 -0.80 3.87
N ILE A 35 -9.79 0.46 4.17
CA ILE A 35 -8.93 1.33 3.36
C ILE A 35 -7.83 1.89 4.25
N MET A 36 -6.75 2.36 3.63
CA MET A 36 -5.65 3.01 4.33
C MET A 36 -6.15 4.23 5.13
N GLU A 37 -5.67 4.39 6.37
CA GLU A 37 -6.03 5.54 7.21
C GLU A 37 -5.44 6.85 6.67
N GLN A 38 -6.02 8.00 7.07
CA GLN A 38 -5.67 9.32 6.53
C GLN A 38 -4.20 9.70 6.74
N ASP A 39 -3.60 9.36 7.87
CA ASP A 39 -2.18 9.60 8.16
C ASP A 39 -1.26 8.73 7.29
N GLY A 40 -1.63 7.46 7.08
CA GLY A 40 -0.95 6.56 6.18
C GLY A 40 -0.99 7.05 4.72
N ILE A 41 -2.18 7.46 4.24
CA ILE A 41 -2.35 8.04 2.90
C ILE A 41 -1.57 9.35 2.74
N ALA A 42 -1.59 10.22 3.73
CA ALA A 42 -0.83 11.46 3.70
C ALA A 42 0.68 11.17 3.59
N PHE A 43 1.17 10.18 4.33
CA PHE A 43 2.54 9.74 4.28
C PHE A 43 2.89 9.12 2.91
N LEU A 44 2.08 8.21 2.38
CA LEU A 44 2.26 7.60 1.05
C LEU A 44 2.32 8.67 -0.04
N LYS A 45 1.39 9.63 -0.04
CA LYS A 45 1.42 10.76 -1.00
C LYS A 45 2.67 11.60 -0.87
N GLN A 46 3.20 11.78 0.35
CA GLN A 46 4.45 12.52 0.54
C GLN A 46 5.66 11.75 -0.01
N LEU A 47 5.71 10.42 0.18
CA LEU A 47 6.72 9.58 -0.46
C LEU A 47 6.68 9.71 -1.98
N ILE A 48 5.48 9.66 -2.58
CA ILE A 48 5.29 9.81 -4.02
C ILE A 48 5.75 11.19 -4.51
N ARG A 49 5.44 12.28 -3.79
CA ARG A 49 5.92 13.63 -4.14
C ARG A 49 7.45 13.73 -4.14
N LEU A 50 8.10 13.09 -3.18
CA LEU A 50 9.56 13.08 -3.07
C LEU A 50 10.21 12.18 -4.12
N HIS A 51 9.65 10.99 -4.32
CA HIS A 51 10.19 9.98 -5.24
C HIS A 51 9.91 10.32 -6.72
N ARG A 52 8.77 10.97 -7.02
CA ARG A 52 8.32 11.37 -8.37
C ARG A 52 8.22 10.19 -9.33
N PRO A 53 7.51 9.12 -8.98
CA PRO A 53 7.33 7.99 -9.85
C PRO A 53 6.48 8.35 -11.07
N THR A 54 6.69 7.63 -12.16
CA THR A 54 5.82 7.68 -13.35
C THR A 54 4.91 6.46 -13.42
N ARG A 55 5.36 5.32 -12.90
CA ARG A 55 4.61 4.05 -12.90
C ARG A 55 4.58 3.43 -11.52
N ILE A 56 3.38 3.15 -11.05
CA ILE A 56 3.11 2.52 -9.75
C ILE A 56 2.34 1.23 -10.00
N LEU A 57 2.77 0.15 -9.35
CA LEU A 57 1.99 -1.07 -9.21
C LEU A 57 1.41 -1.12 -7.80
N GLU A 58 0.12 -1.35 -7.68
CA GLU A 58 -0.55 -1.60 -6.42
C GLU A 58 -1.11 -3.02 -6.37
N ILE A 59 -0.85 -3.74 -5.28
CA ILE A 59 -1.40 -5.06 -5.01
C ILE A 59 -2.46 -4.94 -3.92
N GLY A 60 -3.74 -5.02 -4.32
CA GLY A 60 -4.90 -4.82 -3.46
C GLY A 60 -5.55 -3.46 -3.65
N ALA A 61 -6.43 -3.35 -4.64
CA ALA A 61 -7.13 -2.09 -4.95
C ALA A 61 -8.24 -1.75 -3.94
N ALA A 62 -8.84 -2.75 -3.29
CA ALA A 62 -10.07 -2.60 -2.55
C ALA A 62 -11.12 -1.84 -3.38
N ILE A 63 -11.49 -0.62 -3.01
CA ILE A 63 -12.41 0.24 -3.76
C ILE A 63 -11.71 1.27 -4.65
N GLY A 64 -10.39 1.12 -4.89
CA GLY A 64 -9.58 2.04 -5.71
C GLY A 64 -9.17 3.33 -4.99
N TYR A 65 -9.32 3.41 -3.67
CA TYR A 65 -9.07 4.63 -2.89
C TYR A 65 -7.59 5.03 -2.93
N SER A 66 -6.68 4.13 -2.57
CA SER A 66 -5.23 4.38 -2.58
C SER A 66 -4.70 4.63 -3.98
N ALA A 67 -5.16 3.87 -4.99
CA ALA A 67 -4.79 4.08 -6.39
C ALA A 67 -5.12 5.50 -6.87
N LEU A 68 -6.35 5.96 -6.63
CA LEU A 68 -6.78 7.33 -6.98
C LEU A 68 -6.03 8.39 -6.18
N GLN A 69 -5.75 8.15 -4.89
CA GLN A 69 -4.94 9.05 -4.06
C GLN A 69 -3.50 9.17 -4.60
N MET A 70 -2.87 8.05 -4.99
CA MET A 70 -1.54 8.05 -5.60
C MET A 70 -1.54 8.78 -6.94
N ALA A 71 -2.50 8.50 -7.81
CA ALA A 71 -2.67 9.17 -9.11
C ALA A 71 -2.88 10.69 -8.97
N SER A 72 -3.62 11.11 -7.92
CA SER A 72 -3.90 12.54 -7.68
C SER A 72 -2.68 13.40 -7.36
N VAL A 73 -1.52 12.81 -7.13
CA VAL A 73 -0.29 13.55 -6.79
C VAL A 73 0.29 14.28 -8.00
N ASP A 74 0.29 13.64 -9.17
CA ASP A 74 0.79 14.22 -10.42
C ASP A 74 0.08 13.59 -11.62
N VAL A 75 -0.29 14.38 -12.61
CA VAL A 75 -1.00 13.94 -13.83
C VAL A 75 -0.19 12.95 -14.68
N ASN A 76 1.12 12.91 -14.54
CA ASN A 76 2.00 12.00 -15.27
C ASN A 76 2.12 10.61 -14.62
N ILE A 77 1.59 10.41 -13.42
CA ILE A 77 1.59 9.10 -12.74
C ILE A 77 0.59 8.18 -13.46
N ARG A 78 1.01 6.92 -13.65
CA ARG A 78 0.15 5.82 -14.07
C ARG A 78 0.17 4.75 -12.99
N VAL A 79 -0.99 4.35 -12.53
CA VAL A 79 -1.17 3.32 -11.50
C VAL A 79 -1.82 2.11 -12.14
N VAL A 80 -1.17 0.97 -12.01
CA VAL A 80 -1.76 -0.33 -12.30
C VAL A 80 -2.12 -0.96 -10.96
N THR A 81 -3.35 -1.36 -10.77
CA THR A 81 -3.80 -1.98 -9.53
C THR A 81 -4.58 -3.26 -9.78
N VAL A 82 -4.57 -4.19 -8.84
CA VAL A 82 -5.24 -5.49 -8.97
C VAL A 82 -6.09 -5.78 -7.75
N GLU A 83 -7.32 -6.26 -7.99
CA GLU A 83 -8.26 -6.71 -6.96
C GLU A 83 -8.88 -8.06 -7.35
N ARG A 84 -8.91 -8.98 -6.40
CA ARG A 84 -9.44 -10.34 -6.63
C ARG A 84 -10.87 -10.53 -6.18
N ASP A 85 -11.36 -9.69 -5.28
CA ASP A 85 -12.74 -9.75 -4.78
C ASP A 85 -13.67 -9.06 -5.78
N ASP A 86 -14.67 -9.78 -6.29
CA ASP A 86 -15.59 -9.30 -7.33
C ASP A 86 -16.27 -8.00 -6.91
N ALA A 87 -16.80 -7.93 -5.69
CA ALA A 87 -17.56 -6.77 -5.24
C ALA A 87 -16.66 -5.54 -5.06
N ARG A 88 -15.44 -5.72 -4.59
CA ARG A 88 -14.45 -4.65 -4.45
C ARG A 88 -13.93 -4.18 -5.80
N PHE A 89 -13.66 -5.10 -6.71
CA PHE A 89 -13.29 -4.77 -8.08
C PHE A 89 -14.35 -3.91 -8.77
N GLU A 90 -15.63 -4.30 -8.71
CA GLU A 90 -16.73 -3.52 -9.26
C GLU A 90 -16.82 -2.12 -8.64
N ALA A 91 -16.62 -2.02 -7.32
CA ALA A 91 -16.57 -0.74 -6.63
C ALA A 91 -15.36 0.11 -7.04
N ALA A 92 -14.18 -0.52 -7.24
CA ALA A 92 -12.98 0.16 -7.72
C ALA A 92 -13.18 0.72 -9.12
N ILE A 93 -13.71 -0.09 -10.06
CA ILE A 93 -14.04 0.35 -11.41
C ILE A 93 -15.04 1.52 -11.40
N ALA A 94 -16.09 1.43 -10.58
CA ALA A 94 -17.08 2.51 -10.47
C ALA A 94 -16.44 3.83 -9.97
N ASN A 95 -15.56 3.75 -8.97
CA ASN A 95 -14.86 4.91 -8.44
C ASN A 95 -13.84 5.48 -9.44
N VAL A 96 -13.05 4.62 -10.10
CA VAL A 96 -12.08 5.04 -11.12
C VAL A 96 -12.79 5.72 -12.27
N ASN A 97 -13.85 5.13 -12.83
CA ASN A 97 -14.63 5.73 -13.91
C ASN A 97 -15.25 7.09 -13.53
N ARG A 98 -15.57 7.26 -12.26
CA ARG A 98 -16.19 8.51 -11.77
C ARG A 98 -15.17 9.61 -11.46
N TYR A 99 -13.98 9.25 -10.94
CA TYR A 99 -13.08 10.20 -10.31
C TYR A 99 -11.71 10.34 -11.00
N ASP A 100 -11.30 9.36 -11.84
CA ASP A 100 -10.06 9.42 -12.60
C ASP A 100 -10.23 10.23 -13.90
N GLN A 101 -10.19 11.54 -13.77
CA GLN A 101 -10.39 12.46 -14.91
C GLN A 101 -9.27 12.39 -15.95
N HIS A 102 -8.10 11.88 -15.60
CA HIS A 102 -6.93 11.84 -16.48
C HIS A 102 -6.57 10.43 -16.98
N GLN A 103 -7.43 9.45 -16.73
CA GLN A 103 -7.23 8.05 -17.13
C GLN A 103 -5.87 7.51 -16.69
N GLN A 104 -5.57 7.70 -15.41
CA GLN A 104 -4.28 7.34 -14.80
C GLN A 104 -4.27 5.95 -14.15
N VAL A 105 -5.45 5.40 -13.84
CA VAL A 105 -5.60 4.17 -13.06
C VAL A 105 -6.15 3.05 -13.93
N ASP A 106 -5.40 1.96 -14.04
CA ASP A 106 -5.79 0.72 -14.71
C ASP A 106 -6.05 -0.35 -13.65
N VAL A 107 -7.30 -0.83 -13.54
CA VAL A 107 -7.72 -1.80 -12.53
C VAL A 107 -7.90 -3.18 -13.19
N LEU A 108 -7.11 -4.16 -12.73
CA LEU A 108 -7.21 -5.54 -13.19
C LEU A 108 -8.00 -6.39 -12.20
N HIS A 109 -8.80 -7.30 -12.73
CA HIS A 109 -9.60 -8.23 -11.93
C HIS A 109 -8.94 -9.60 -11.85
N GLY A 110 -8.59 -10.06 -10.65
CA GLY A 110 -8.04 -11.41 -10.45
C GLY A 110 -7.06 -11.50 -9.28
N ASP A 111 -6.54 -12.71 -9.08
CA ASP A 111 -5.44 -12.92 -8.14
C ASP A 111 -4.14 -12.39 -8.74
N ALA A 112 -3.40 -11.59 -7.97
CA ALA A 112 -2.17 -10.96 -8.44
C ALA A 112 -1.11 -11.97 -8.91
N PHE A 113 -1.11 -13.19 -8.35
CA PHE A 113 -0.17 -14.23 -8.77
C PHE A 113 -0.56 -14.87 -10.10
N ASP A 114 -1.85 -15.01 -10.37
CA ASP A 114 -2.34 -15.53 -11.65
C ASP A 114 -2.15 -14.51 -12.78
N LEU A 115 -2.16 -13.21 -12.44
CA LEU A 115 -1.93 -12.10 -13.35
C LEU A 115 -0.48 -11.58 -13.35
N ALA A 116 0.47 -12.30 -12.72
CA ALA A 116 1.82 -11.79 -12.50
C ALA A 116 2.53 -11.41 -13.81
N ASP A 117 2.42 -12.22 -14.85
CA ASP A 117 3.04 -11.94 -16.16
C ASP A 117 2.42 -10.71 -16.82
N GLU A 118 1.09 -10.56 -16.76
CA GLU A 118 0.38 -9.38 -17.28
C GLU A 118 0.78 -8.13 -16.51
N LEU A 119 0.76 -8.17 -15.17
CA LEU A 119 1.16 -7.06 -14.31
C LEU A 119 2.62 -6.66 -14.57
N ASN A 120 3.53 -7.63 -14.61
CA ASN A 120 4.93 -7.35 -14.89
C ASN A 120 5.14 -6.76 -16.28
N SER A 121 4.36 -7.16 -17.29
CA SER A 121 4.46 -6.59 -18.65
C SER A 121 4.15 -5.10 -18.73
N LYS A 122 3.43 -4.55 -17.74
CA LYS A 122 3.08 -3.13 -17.66
C LYS A 122 4.19 -2.27 -17.01
N GLY A 123 5.26 -2.88 -16.50
CA GLY A 123 6.42 -2.19 -15.91
C GLY A 123 7.43 -1.72 -16.95
N PRO A 124 8.68 -1.36 -16.57
CA PRO A 124 9.14 -1.42 -15.18
C PRO A 124 8.46 -0.37 -14.28
N PHE A 125 8.37 -0.69 -12.98
CA PHE A 125 7.72 0.17 -12.00
C PHE A 125 8.73 0.97 -11.17
N ASP A 126 8.37 2.21 -10.85
CA ASP A 126 9.12 3.07 -9.94
C ASP A 126 8.69 2.85 -8.48
N VAL A 127 7.44 2.45 -8.27
CA VAL A 127 6.89 2.11 -6.96
C VAL A 127 6.05 0.85 -7.07
N VAL A 128 6.24 -0.07 -6.11
CA VAL A 128 5.31 -1.17 -5.85
C VAL A 128 4.70 -0.95 -4.48
N PHE A 129 3.38 -0.81 -4.40
CA PHE A 129 2.64 -0.68 -3.17
C PHE A 129 1.90 -1.98 -2.85
N ILE A 130 2.19 -2.59 -1.69
CA ILE A 130 1.63 -3.87 -1.26
C ILE A 130 0.69 -3.61 -0.09
N ASP A 131 -0.61 -3.63 -0.34
CA ASP A 131 -1.69 -3.57 0.65
C ASP A 131 -2.70 -4.69 0.40
N ALA A 132 -2.24 -5.93 0.50
CA ALA A 132 -3.02 -7.11 0.19
C ALA A 132 -3.03 -8.12 1.36
N ALA A 133 -3.18 -9.41 1.04
CA ALA A 133 -3.23 -10.48 2.03
C ALA A 133 -1.92 -10.59 2.83
N LYS A 134 -1.92 -10.10 4.07
CA LYS A 134 -0.77 -9.99 4.98
C LYS A 134 0.08 -11.28 5.13
N GLY A 135 -0.53 -12.45 4.96
CA GLY A 135 0.18 -13.72 5.00
C GLY A 135 0.99 -14.07 3.75
N GLN A 136 0.99 -13.21 2.73
CA GLN A 136 1.61 -13.41 1.41
C GLN A 136 2.64 -12.32 1.06
N TYR A 137 2.97 -11.42 1.97
CA TYR A 137 3.82 -10.25 1.69
C TYR A 137 5.15 -10.59 1.04
N GLN A 138 5.88 -11.58 1.58
CA GLN A 138 7.15 -12.02 0.99
C GLN A 138 6.97 -12.50 -0.45
N ARG A 139 5.94 -13.30 -0.73
CA ARG A 139 5.65 -13.78 -2.07
C ARG A 139 5.29 -12.65 -3.04
N PHE A 140 4.52 -11.64 -2.59
CA PHE A 140 4.24 -10.44 -3.40
C PHE A 140 5.53 -9.69 -3.69
N PHE A 141 6.37 -9.47 -2.69
CA PHE A 141 7.66 -8.82 -2.86
C PHE A 141 8.54 -9.56 -3.90
N GLU A 142 8.77 -10.85 -3.72
CA GLU A 142 9.57 -11.68 -4.61
C GLU A 142 9.04 -11.67 -6.05
N THR A 143 7.71 -11.74 -6.22
CA THR A 143 7.07 -11.77 -7.55
C THR A 143 7.22 -10.43 -8.28
N PHE A 144 7.04 -9.30 -7.59
CA PHE A 144 6.93 -7.99 -8.22
C PHE A 144 8.19 -7.13 -8.10
N SER A 145 9.23 -7.58 -7.38
CA SER A 145 10.54 -6.92 -7.37
C SER A 145 11.40 -7.21 -8.61
N THR A 146 10.96 -8.10 -9.48
CA THR A 146 11.72 -8.54 -10.66
C THR A 146 11.73 -7.52 -11.80
N ASN A 147 10.69 -6.65 -11.88
CA ASN A 147 10.55 -5.67 -12.96
C ASN A 147 10.43 -4.24 -12.40
N LEU A 148 11.51 -3.79 -11.77
CA LEU A 148 11.64 -2.49 -11.13
C LEU A 148 12.64 -1.61 -11.87
N THR A 149 12.43 -0.29 -11.84
CA THR A 149 13.46 0.68 -12.23
C THR A 149 14.64 0.64 -11.25
N SER A 150 15.79 1.17 -11.64
CA SER A 150 16.98 1.20 -10.78
C SER A 150 16.79 2.01 -9.49
N ARG A 151 15.84 2.93 -9.46
CA ARG A 151 15.50 3.77 -8.31
C ARG A 151 14.19 3.39 -7.65
N ALA A 152 13.68 2.21 -7.94
CA ALA A 152 12.38 1.81 -7.43
C ALA A 152 12.32 1.72 -5.91
N MET A 153 11.11 1.95 -5.39
CA MET A 153 10.74 1.82 -4.00
C MET A 153 9.60 0.80 -3.86
N ILE A 154 9.71 -0.11 -2.90
CA ILE A 154 8.61 -1.01 -2.52
C ILE A 154 8.08 -0.53 -1.17
N VAL A 155 6.79 -0.28 -1.10
CA VAL A 155 6.09 0.14 0.11
C VAL A 155 5.11 -0.94 0.51
N THR A 156 5.24 -1.47 1.74
CA THR A 156 4.30 -2.46 2.29
C THR A 156 3.55 -1.87 3.47
N ASP A 157 2.24 -1.84 3.40
CA ASP A 157 1.38 -1.36 4.47
C ASP A 157 1.06 -2.43 5.53
N ASN A 158 0.65 -1.99 6.71
CA ASN A 158 0.23 -2.79 7.85
C ASN A 158 1.28 -3.76 8.42
N VAL A 159 2.55 -3.41 8.34
CA VAL A 159 3.65 -4.27 8.80
C VAL A 159 3.81 -4.30 10.33
N LEU A 160 3.11 -3.45 11.09
CA LEU A 160 3.04 -3.50 12.56
C LEU A 160 1.76 -4.15 13.08
N PHE A 161 0.73 -4.27 12.24
CA PHE A 161 -0.50 -5.00 12.50
C PHE A 161 -1.13 -4.70 13.86
N LYS A 162 -1.51 -3.42 14.07
CA LYS A 162 -2.12 -2.92 15.33
C LYS A 162 -1.27 -3.19 16.57
N GLY A 163 0.05 -3.25 16.38
CA GLY A 163 1.00 -3.54 17.45
C GLY A 163 1.16 -5.05 17.76
N TYR A 164 0.35 -5.93 17.18
CA TYR A 164 0.45 -7.37 17.42
C TYR A 164 1.78 -8.00 16.98
N VAL A 165 2.54 -7.32 16.10
CA VAL A 165 3.88 -7.79 15.71
C VAL A 165 4.86 -7.64 16.87
N SER A 166 4.74 -6.58 17.68
CA SER A 166 5.58 -6.37 18.85
C SER A 166 5.09 -7.11 20.10
N ASP A 167 3.77 -7.23 20.27
CA ASP A 167 3.14 -7.93 21.39
C ASP A 167 1.80 -8.55 20.97
N ALA A 168 1.77 -9.88 20.88
CA ALA A 168 0.60 -10.66 20.54
C ALA A 168 -0.08 -11.33 21.76
N SER A 169 0.24 -10.92 23.00
CA SER A 169 -0.24 -11.56 24.22
C SER A 169 -1.77 -11.57 24.34
N GLU A 170 -2.44 -10.52 23.87
CA GLU A 170 -3.90 -10.40 23.85
C GLU A 170 -4.55 -10.83 22.53
N ALA A 171 -3.76 -11.27 21.56
CA ALA A 171 -4.28 -11.64 20.25
C ALA A 171 -4.98 -13.01 20.27
N SER A 172 -6.05 -13.16 19.48
CA SER A 172 -6.60 -14.48 19.20
C SER A 172 -5.55 -15.37 18.51
N LYS A 173 -5.68 -16.69 18.62
CA LYS A 173 -4.76 -17.66 17.96
C LYS A 173 -4.57 -17.37 16.45
N ARG A 174 -5.63 -16.92 15.77
CA ARG A 174 -5.58 -16.56 14.34
C ARG A 174 -4.73 -15.29 14.12
N LEU A 175 -4.96 -14.25 14.92
CA LEU A 175 -4.21 -13.00 14.84
C LEU A 175 -2.74 -13.19 15.21
N ALA A 176 -2.45 -13.97 16.26
CA ALA A 176 -1.08 -14.30 16.65
C ALA A 176 -0.31 -15.04 15.53
N LYS A 177 -0.96 -16.00 14.83
CA LYS A 177 -0.33 -16.67 13.68
C LYS A 177 -0.06 -15.70 12.51
N LEU A 178 -0.96 -14.74 12.28
CA LEU A 178 -0.77 -13.75 11.22
C LEU A 178 0.34 -12.76 11.59
N SER A 179 0.36 -12.30 12.84
CA SER A 179 1.41 -11.44 13.40
C SER A 179 2.80 -12.08 13.24
N GLN A 180 2.95 -13.38 13.56
CA GLN A 180 4.20 -14.11 13.35
C GLN A 180 4.64 -14.20 11.89
N LYS A 181 3.70 -14.21 10.94
CA LYS A 181 4.05 -14.18 9.51
C LYS A 181 4.54 -12.81 9.10
N ILE A 182 3.92 -11.75 9.62
CA ILE A 182 4.34 -10.37 9.35
C ILE A 182 5.71 -10.12 9.99
N ASP A 183 5.91 -10.56 11.23
CA ASP A 183 7.21 -10.44 11.90
C ASP A 183 8.34 -11.11 11.10
N ARG A 184 8.12 -12.34 10.61
CA ARG A 184 9.07 -13.03 9.74
C ARG A 184 9.34 -12.26 8.44
N TYR A 185 8.31 -11.67 7.85
CA TYR A 185 8.47 -10.82 6.67
C TYR A 185 9.31 -9.58 6.98
N ASN A 186 9.05 -8.91 8.09
CA ASN A 186 9.81 -7.74 8.52
C ASN A 186 11.30 -8.07 8.74
N GLN A 187 11.58 -9.19 9.43
CA GLN A 187 12.96 -9.67 9.63
C GLN A 187 13.63 -10.00 8.30
N TRP A 188 12.94 -10.72 7.43
CA TRP A 188 13.43 -11.06 6.10
C TRP A 188 13.74 -9.81 5.25
N LEU A 189 12.91 -8.77 5.29
CA LEU A 189 13.16 -7.51 4.58
C LEU A 189 14.46 -6.83 5.03
N ILE A 190 14.75 -6.86 6.33
CA ILE A 190 15.97 -6.24 6.89
C ILE A 190 17.23 -7.04 6.53
N GLU A 191 17.10 -8.35 6.26
CA GLU A 191 18.20 -9.25 5.92
C GLU A 191 18.52 -9.28 4.41
N LEU A 192 17.72 -8.62 3.55
CA LEU A 192 17.97 -8.58 2.11
C LEU A 192 19.24 -7.81 1.77
N GLU A 193 20.22 -8.48 1.15
CA GLU A 193 21.52 -7.88 0.80
C GLU A 193 21.40 -6.81 -0.32
N ASP A 194 20.48 -6.98 -1.26
CA ASP A 194 20.29 -6.07 -2.41
C ASP A 194 19.37 -4.89 -2.11
N PHE A 195 18.79 -4.84 -0.91
CA PHE A 195 17.81 -3.83 -0.53
C PHE A 195 18.09 -3.25 0.85
N GLU A 196 17.65 -2.04 1.05
CA GLU A 196 17.63 -1.36 2.35
C GLU A 196 16.18 -1.07 2.75
N THR A 197 15.82 -1.47 3.98
CA THR A 197 14.45 -1.32 4.49
C THR A 197 14.41 -0.50 5.77
N VAL A 198 13.44 0.42 5.83
CA VAL A 198 13.08 1.15 7.05
C VAL A 198 11.60 0.92 7.35
N ILE A 199 11.27 0.62 8.61
CA ILE A 199 9.89 0.49 9.09
C ILE A 199 9.51 1.76 9.86
N ILE A 200 8.45 2.42 9.43
CA ILE A 200 7.94 3.66 10.01
C ILE A 200 6.61 3.39 10.72
N PRO A 201 6.44 3.80 11.99
CA PRO A 201 5.21 3.56 12.75
C PRO A 201 4.14 4.64 12.44
N VAL A 202 3.74 4.75 11.17
CA VAL A 202 2.63 5.59 10.71
C VAL A 202 1.46 4.69 10.32
N GLY A 203 0.23 5.05 10.68
CA GLY A 203 -0.91 4.17 10.52
C GLY A 203 -0.69 2.81 11.22
N ASP A 204 -0.89 1.73 10.48
CA ASP A 204 -0.66 0.35 10.94
C ASP A 204 0.78 -0.15 10.67
N GLY A 205 1.70 0.78 10.45
CA GLY A 205 3.12 0.55 10.14
C GLY A 205 3.39 0.35 8.66
N VAL A 206 4.36 1.08 8.14
CA VAL A 206 4.76 1.07 6.72
C VAL A 206 6.22 0.67 6.61
N ALA A 207 6.53 -0.37 5.84
CA ALA A 207 7.88 -0.70 5.42
C ALA A 207 8.19 -0.01 4.09
N ILE A 208 9.34 0.65 4.02
CA ILE A 208 9.87 1.28 2.81
C ILE A 208 11.16 0.57 2.47
N THR A 209 11.21 -0.06 1.31
CA THR A 209 12.35 -0.83 0.84
C THR A 209 12.84 -0.26 -0.49
N THR A 210 14.11 0.03 -0.60
CA THR A 210 14.77 0.54 -1.80
C THR A 210 15.97 -0.33 -2.16
N ARG A 211 16.34 -0.37 -3.45
CA ARG A 211 17.59 -1.06 -3.82
C ARG A 211 18.78 -0.35 -3.20
N GLN A 212 19.76 -1.14 -2.73
CA GLN A 212 21.07 -0.58 -2.38
C GLN A 212 21.72 -0.04 -3.66
N MET A 213 22.21 1.20 -3.58
CA MET A 213 23.03 1.75 -4.65
C MET A 213 24.46 1.25 -4.42
N ASN A 214 24.87 0.25 -5.19
CA ASN A 214 26.27 -0.15 -5.23
C ASN A 214 27.02 0.94 -6.00
N ASP A 215 28.07 1.47 -5.41
CA ASP A 215 29.01 2.43 -6.01
C ASP A 215 29.71 1.86 -7.25
#